data_1af67c13fc43235ab924c42f2f0768ee
#
_entry.id   1af67c13fc43235ab924c42f2f0768ee
#
_cell.length_a   1.000
_cell.length_b   1.000
_cell.length_c   1.000
_cell.angle_alpha   90.00
_cell.angle_beta   90.00
_cell.angle_gamma   90.00
#
_symmetry.space_group_name_H-M   'P 1'
#
loop_
_entity.id
_entity.type
_entity.pdbx_description
1 polymer ?
#
loop_
_entity_poly.entity_id
_entity_poly.type
_entity_poly.pdbx_seq_one_letter_code
_entity_poly.pdbx_strand_id
1 'polypeptide(L)'
;MTKSASPKYAPEVRERAVRMVFEHEGEHASQWAAISSIAAKIGCNPETLRNWVRQAERDQGKRSGPTTDEQERIKALEREVRELRQADEILRKASAYFAQAEFDRPFKK
;
A
#
# COMPACT_ATOMS: atom_id res chain seq x y z
N MET A 1 -12.93 14.92 -10.00
CA MET A 1 -12.25 14.74 -9.77
C MET A 1 -11.58 14.28 -9.52
N THR A 2 -11.25 13.91 -9.56
CA THR A 2 -10.59 13.39 -9.30
C THR A 2 -9.76 13.35 -8.89
N LYS A 3 -9.43 13.08 -8.60
CA LYS A 3 -8.65 12.94 -8.13
C LYS A 3 -7.70 12.83 -8.21
N SER A 4 -7.53 13.11 -8.29
CA SER A 4 -6.52 12.80 -8.31
C SER A 4 -5.85 12.65 -7.90
N ALA A 5 -6.25 12.54 -7.96
CA ALA A 5 -5.15 12.01 -7.28
C ALA A 5 -3.93 12.78 -7.51
N SER A 6 -3.12 12.65 -6.60
CA SER A 6 -1.83 13.25 -6.78
C SER A 6 -1.22 12.78 -8.08
N PRO A 7 -0.41 13.63 -8.71
CA PRO A 7 0.29 13.20 -9.92
C PRO A 7 1.05 11.92 -9.65
N LYS A 8 0.98 11.05 -10.59
CA LYS A 8 1.73 9.82 -10.51
C LYS A 8 3.09 10.05 -11.09
N TYR A 9 4.10 9.90 -10.27
CA TYR A 9 5.46 10.02 -10.74
C TYR A 9 5.91 8.67 -11.24
N ALA A 10 6.62 8.67 -12.37
CA ALA A 10 7.16 7.44 -12.90
C ALA A 10 8.14 6.84 -11.89
N PRO A 11 8.24 5.51 -11.84
CA PRO A 11 9.20 4.89 -10.91
C PRO A 11 10.62 5.41 -11.09
N GLU A 12 11.02 5.71 -12.33
CA GLU A 12 12.36 6.24 -12.59
C GLU A 12 12.57 7.60 -11.93
N VAL A 13 11.54 8.45 -11.98
CA VAL A 13 11.63 9.77 -11.35
C VAL A 13 11.74 9.62 -9.85
N ARG A 14 10.94 8.74 -9.28
CA ARG A 14 10.96 8.49 -7.84
C ARG A 14 12.31 7.98 -7.39
N GLU A 15 12.85 6.99 -8.09
CA GLU A 15 14.14 6.42 -7.74
C GLU A 15 15.26 7.44 -7.85
N ARG A 16 15.21 8.24 -8.90
CA ARG A 16 16.24 9.27 -9.09
C ARG A 16 16.18 10.32 -7.99
N ALA A 17 14.96 10.74 -7.63
CA ALA A 17 14.80 11.73 -6.57
C ALA A 17 15.35 11.21 -5.25
N VAL A 18 15.04 9.96 -4.91
CA VAL A 18 15.54 9.35 -3.68
C VAL A 18 17.06 9.25 -3.71
N ARG A 19 17.60 8.83 -4.84
CA ARG A 19 19.06 8.73 -4.98
C ARG A 19 19.73 10.09 -4.79
N MET A 20 19.13 11.13 -5.36
CA MET A 20 19.68 12.49 -5.21
C MET A 20 19.69 12.91 -3.76
N VAL A 21 18.66 12.56 -3.01
CA VAL A 21 18.62 12.88 -1.58
C VAL A 21 19.80 12.19 -0.88
N PHE A 22 19.99 10.90 -1.12
CA PHE A 22 21.09 10.17 -0.46
C PHE A 22 22.44 10.71 -0.87
N GLU A 23 22.60 11.09 -2.12
CA GLU A 23 23.91 11.58 -2.60
C GLU A 23 24.24 12.97 -2.08
N HIS A 24 23.24 13.78 -1.82
CA HIS A 24 23.47 15.19 -1.49
C HIS A 24 23.07 15.57 -0.08
N GLU A 25 22.62 14.61 0.74
CA GLU A 25 22.17 14.99 2.06
C GLU A 25 23.31 15.53 2.92
N GLY A 26 24.54 15.12 2.62
CA GLY A 26 25.69 15.64 3.35
C GLY A 26 26.01 17.11 3.05
N GLU A 27 25.43 17.63 1.97
CA GLU A 27 25.64 19.03 1.59
C GLU A 27 24.62 19.97 2.23
N HIS A 28 23.69 19.42 2.97
CA HIS A 28 22.63 20.20 3.60
C HIS A 28 22.71 20.05 5.12
N ALA A 29 22.02 20.96 5.82
CA ALA A 29 22.04 20.95 7.27
C ALA A 29 21.37 19.70 7.85
N SER A 30 20.43 19.11 7.11
CA SER A 30 19.72 17.93 7.57
C SER A 30 19.17 17.19 6.37
N GLN A 31 18.73 15.97 6.61
CA GLN A 31 18.07 15.23 5.55
C GLN A 31 16.81 15.94 5.08
N TRP A 32 16.07 16.53 6.00
CA TRP A 32 14.86 17.28 5.64
C TRP A 32 15.19 18.45 4.73
N ALA A 33 16.30 19.14 5.00
CA ALA A 33 16.71 20.24 4.15
C ALA A 33 17.03 19.75 2.73
N ALA A 34 17.69 18.60 2.62
CA ALA A 34 17.97 18.01 1.33
C ALA A 34 16.69 17.63 0.61
N ILE A 35 15.78 17.00 1.33
CA ILE A 35 14.49 16.57 0.77
C ILE A 35 13.72 17.79 0.26
N SER A 36 13.66 18.85 1.08
CA SER A 36 12.92 20.04 0.68
C SER A 36 13.51 20.70 -0.56
N SER A 37 14.83 20.77 -0.63
CA SER A 37 15.51 21.37 -1.76
C SER A 37 15.24 20.58 -3.06
N ILE A 38 15.38 19.28 -2.98
CA ILE A 38 15.20 18.44 -4.17
C ILE A 38 13.74 18.39 -4.59
N ALA A 39 12.83 18.32 -3.61
CA ALA A 39 11.40 18.33 -3.93
C ALA A 39 11.00 19.58 -4.66
N ALA A 40 11.55 20.73 -4.24
CA ALA A 40 11.26 21.99 -4.91
C ALA A 40 11.75 21.96 -6.36
N LYS A 41 12.88 21.35 -6.59
CA LYS A 41 13.46 21.31 -7.94
C LYS A 41 12.66 20.43 -8.89
N ILE A 42 12.10 19.34 -8.40
CA ILE A 42 11.33 18.44 -9.24
C ILE A 42 9.85 18.72 -9.20
N GLY A 43 9.42 19.63 -8.32
CA GLY A 43 8.03 20.04 -8.28
C GLY A 43 7.12 19.10 -7.52
N CYS A 44 7.65 18.37 -6.56
CA CYS A 44 6.81 17.50 -5.75
C CYS A 44 6.74 18.00 -4.32
N ASN A 45 5.78 17.47 -3.59
CA ASN A 45 5.61 17.80 -2.17
C ASN A 45 6.76 17.18 -1.38
N PRO A 46 7.41 17.97 -0.48
CA PRO A 46 8.49 17.41 0.33
C PRO A 46 8.08 16.20 1.17
N GLU A 47 6.84 16.19 1.67
CA GLU A 47 6.37 15.03 2.42
C GLU A 47 6.31 13.78 1.55
N THR A 48 5.91 13.94 0.31
CA THR A 48 5.88 12.82 -0.62
C THR A 48 7.29 12.25 -0.81
N LEU A 49 8.25 13.15 -1.05
CA LEU A 49 9.63 12.71 -1.23
C LEU A 49 10.17 12.09 0.05
N ARG A 50 9.83 12.65 1.20
CA ARG A 50 10.25 12.08 2.48
C ARG A 50 9.73 10.66 2.64
N ASN A 51 8.49 10.42 2.27
CA ASN A 51 7.93 9.07 2.35
C ASN A 51 8.68 8.10 1.45
N TRP A 52 9.04 8.54 0.25
CA TRP A 52 9.82 7.71 -0.66
C TRP A 52 11.19 7.40 -0.06
N VAL A 53 11.83 8.41 0.52
CA VAL A 53 13.16 8.23 1.11
C VAL A 53 13.10 7.26 2.28
N ARG A 54 12.10 7.39 3.13
CA ARG A 54 11.96 6.50 4.28
C ARG A 54 11.69 5.06 3.85
N GLN A 55 10.89 4.89 2.81
CA GLN A 55 10.64 3.56 2.30
C GLN A 55 11.92 2.94 1.74
N ALA A 56 12.70 3.75 1.02
CA ALA A 56 13.96 3.27 0.49
C ALA A 56 14.93 2.88 1.62
N GLU A 57 14.93 3.67 2.69
CA GLU A 57 15.77 3.33 3.85
C GLU A 57 15.34 2.02 4.48
N ARG A 58 14.04 1.78 4.58
CA ARG A 58 13.55 0.50 5.10
C ARG A 58 13.92 -0.65 4.20
N ASP A 59 13.80 -0.43 2.89
CA ASP A 59 14.16 -1.47 1.91
C ASP A 59 15.64 -1.81 1.97
N GLN A 60 16.47 -0.83 2.35
CA GLN A 60 17.90 -1.05 2.50
C GLN A 60 18.30 -1.53 3.89
N GLY A 61 17.32 -1.69 4.78
CA GLY A 61 17.59 -2.13 6.13
C GLY A 61 18.12 -1.07 7.06
N LYS A 62 18.14 0.19 6.63
CA LYS A 62 18.67 1.29 7.43
C LYS A 62 17.65 1.81 8.45
N ARG A 63 16.39 1.47 8.26
CA ARG A 63 15.31 1.91 9.13
C ARG A 63 14.38 0.74 9.35
N SER A 64 13.91 0.58 10.58
CA SER A 64 12.98 -0.50 10.88
C SER A 64 11.64 -0.23 10.23
N GLY A 65 10.91 -1.30 9.96
CA GLY A 65 9.61 -1.21 9.34
C GLY A 65 9.53 -2.15 8.16
N PRO A 66 8.33 -2.36 7.62
CA PRO A 66 8.17 -3.29 6.51
C PRO A 66 8.75 -2.74 5.22
N THR A 67 9.40 -3.62 4.48
CA THR A 67 9.90 -3.30 3.16
C THR A 67 8.74 -3.20 2.18
N THR A 68 9.02 -2.70 0.97
CA THR A 68 8.00 -2.62 -0.07
C THR A 68 7.43 -4.01 -0.37
N ASP A 69 8.30 -5.01 -0.50
CA ASP A 69 7.84 -6.37 -0.77
C ASP A 69 6.95 -6.88 0.36
N GLU A 70 7.34 -6.60 1.59
CA GLU A 70 6.54 -7.03 2.74
C GLU A 70 5.20 -6.33 2.77
N GLN A 71 5.16 -5.04 2.44
CA GLN A 71 3.90 -4.31 2.39
C GLN A 71 2.98 -4.87 1.32
N GLU A 72 3.51 -5.19 0.16
CA GLU A 72 2.72 -5.77 -0.90
C GLU A 72 2.17 -7.12 -0.49
N ARG A 73 2.98 -7.91 0.19
CA ARG A 73 2.52 -9.20 0.68
C ARG A 73 1.43 -9.05 1.73
N ILE A 74 1.59 -8.08 2.63
CA ILE A 74 0.56 -7.82 3.63
C ILE A 74 -0.75 -7.44 2.96
N LYS A 75 -0.71 -6.56 1.97
CA LYS A 75 -1.92 -6.16 1.24
C LYS A 75 -2.56 -7.35 0.53
N ALA A 76 -1.74 -8.20 -0.07
CA ALA A 76 -2.25 -9.38 -0.76
C ALA A 76 -2.93 -10.32 0.23
N LEU A 77 -2.31 -10.53 1.39
CA LEU A 77 -2.88 -11.38 2.41
C LEU A 77 -4.17 -10.81 2.98
N GLU A 78 -4.21 -9.49 3.19
CA GLU A 78 -5.43 -8.86 3.67
C GLU A 78 -6.58 -9.02 2.70
N ARG A 79 -6.28 -8.88 1.40
CA ARG A 79 -7.30 -9.09 0.38
C ARG A 79 -7.79 -10.53 0.39
N GLU A 80 -6.86 -11.47 0.51
CA GLU A 80 -7.21 -12.88 0.54
C GLU A 80 -8.10 -13.18 1.76
N VAL A 81 -7.77 -12.63 2.92
CA VAL A 81 -8.59 -12.80 4.10
C VAL A 81 -10.01 -12.27 3.88
N ARG A 82 -10.11 -11.09 3.29
CA ARG A 82 -11.43 -10.51 3.01
C ARG A 82 -12.24 -11.40 2.07
N GLU A 83 -11.58 -11.91 1.04
CA GLU A 83 -12.26 -12.77 0.07
C GLU A 83 -12.71 -14.07 0.70
N LEU A 84 -11.87 -14.65 1.55
CA LEU A 84 -12.21 -15.88 2.24
C LEU A 84 -13.36 -15.68 3.21
N ARG A 85 -13.36 -14.56 3.92
CA ARG A 85 -14.46 -14.25 4.82
C ARG A 85 -15.77 -14.07 4.08
N GLN A 86 -15.70 -13.40 2.93
CA GLN A 86 -16.89 -13.21 2.12
C GLN A 86 -17.42 -14.53 1.60
N ALA A 87 -16.52 -15.39 1.12
CA ALA A 87 -16.91 -16.72 0.64
C ALA A 87 -17.53 -17.54 1.78
N ASP A 88 -16.94 -17.47 2.97
CA ASP A 88 -17.46 -18.18 4.11
C ASP A 88 -18.86 -17.68 4.49
N GLU A 89 -19.06 -16.39 4.43
CA GLU A 89 -20.34 -15.78 4.73
C GLU A 89 -21.41 -16.23 3.73
N ILE A 90 -21.04 -16.24 2.45
CA ILE A 90 -21.94 -16.70 1.40
C ILE A 90 -22.29 -18.17 1.63
N LEU A 91 -21.29 -18.97 1.95
CA LEU A 91 -21.53 -20.39 2.22
C LEU A 91 -22.46 -20.60 3.40
N ARG A 92 -22.29 -19.83 4.47
CA ARG A 92 -23.16 -19.94 5.62
C ARG A 92 -24.59 -19.60 5.27
N LYS A 93 -24.77 -18.51 4.51
CA LYS A 93 -26.11 -18.11 4.11
C LYS A 93 -26.76 -19.13 3.20
N ALA A 94 -25.96 -19.66 2.27
CA ALA A 94 -26.47 -20.68 1.38
C ALA A 94 -26.84 -21.94 2.13
N SER A 95 -26.00 -22.37 3.06
CA SER A 95 -26.26 -23.57 3.87
C SER A 95 -27.53 -23.39 4.70
N ALA A 96 -27.69 -22.22 5.30
CA ALA A 96 -28.89 -21.94 6.08
C ALA A 96 -30.13 -21.95 5.21
N TYR A 97 -30.02 -21.37 4.02
CA TYR A 97 -31.13 -21.36 3.10
C TYR A 97 -31.50 -22.77 2.64
N PHE A 98 -30.51 -23.57 2.30
CA PHE A 98 -30.76 -24.94 1.85
C PHE A 98 -31.34 -25.79 2.99
N ALA A 99 -30.84 -25.58 4.20
CA ALA A 99 -31.40 -26.31 5.34
C ALA A 99 -32.84 -25.94 5.55
N GLN A 100 -33.16 -24.65 5.44
CA GLN A 100 -34.54 -24.18 5.60
C GLN A 100 -35.44 -24.75 4.53
N ALA A 101 -34.96 -24.71 3.28
CA ALA A 101 -35.74 -25.23 2.17
C ALA A 101 -36.01 -26.73 2.32
N GLU A 102 -35.02 -27.48 2.79
CA GLU A 102 -35.19 -28.91 3.00
C GLU A 102 -36.18 -29.15 4.12
N PHE A 103 -36.10 -28.38 5.15
CA PHE A 103 -37.00 -28.53 6.31
C PHE A 103 -38.45 -28.23 5.94
N ASP A 104 -38.64 -27.24 5.02
CA ASP A 104 -39.95 -26.81 4.61
C ASP A 104 -40.54 -27.64 3.51
N ARG A 105 -39.79 -28.58 2.98
CA ARG A 105 -40.26 -29.43 1.88
C ARG A 105 -41.46 -30.24 2.32
N PRO A 106 -42.51 -30.23 1.52
CA PRO A 106 -43.67 -31.03 1.87
C PRO A 106 -43.33 -32.49 1.96
N PHE A 107 -44.00 -33.13 2.89
CA PHE A 107 -43.86 -34.55 3.04
C PHE A 107 -44.38 -35.26 1.86
N LYS A 108 -43.62 -36.18 1.28
CA LYS A 108 -44.07 -36.98 0.18
C LYS A 108 -44.54 -38.32 0.63
N LYS A 109 -45.60 -38.76 0.09
CA LYS A 109 -46.15 -40.02 0.44
C LYS A 109 -45.86 -41.07 -0.62
#